data_a2a65930924e5a5a689bb26bd7a274fe
#
_entry.id   a2a65930924e5a5a689bb26bd7a274fe
#
_cell.length_a   1.000
_cell.length_b   1.000
_cell.length_c   1.000
_cell.angle_alpha   90.00
_cell.angle_beta   90.00
_cell.angle_gamma   90.00
#
_symmetry.space_group_name_H-M   'P 1'
#
loop_
_entity.id
_entity.type
_entity.pdbx_description
1 polymer ?
#
loop_
_entity_poly.entity_id
_entity_poly.type
_entity_poly.pdbx_seq_one_letter_code
_entity_poly.pdbx_strand_id
1 'polypeptide(L)'
;MLFLTCHIYLCVAPGNRFLSGLLLSIAPAKAVVPHLQTVFQADAAHMNFGKYTLYSCYGITANCNAFLVAIGIIFGNEDKHGWDLFWKFALKHHPCLNDHRITIITDQQKGITESLQGILPKAVNFFCSFHWRQNILQYIKGGKSDYS
;
A
#
# COMPACT_ATOMS: atom_id res chain seq x y z
N MET A 1 -6.60 -23.34 -20.12
CA MET A 1 -7.53 -22.83 -19.09
C MET A 1 -6.68 -22.38 -17.91
N LEU A 2 -6.37 -21.07 -17.81
CA LEU A 2 -5.60 -20.52 -16.70
C LEU A 2 -6.53 -20.42 -15.48
N PHE A 3 -6.32 -21.26 -14.49
CA PHE A 3 -6.97 -21.09 -13.19
C PHE A 3 -6.36 -19.86 -12.51
N LEU A 4 -7.10 -18.77 -12.47
CA LEU A 4 -6.80 -17.59 -11.67
C LEU A 4 -6.98 -17.95 -10.19
N THR A 5 -5.96 -18.54 -9.57
CA THR A 5 -5.93 -18.70 -8.14
C THR A 5 -5.63 -17.35 -7.50
N CYS A 6 -6.52 -16.84 -6.68
CA CYS A 6 -6.30 -15.66 -5.85
C CYS A 6 -5.83 -16.11 -4.46
N HIS A 7 -4.82 -15.46 -3.92
CA HIS A 7 -4.46 -15.64 -2.51
C HIS A 7 -5.29 -14.67 -1.69
N ILE A 8 -6.25 -15.18 -0.95
CA ILE A 8 -7.13 -14.42 -0.06
C ILE A 8 -6.67 -14.68 1.37
N TYR A 9 -6.43 -13.63 2.12
CA TYR A 9 -6.15 -13.69 3.54
C TYR A 9 -7.22 -12.93 4.31
N LEU A 10 -7.91 -13.63 5.20
CA LEU A 10 -8.93 -13.08 6.08
C LEU A 10 -8.30 -12.78 7.43
N CYS A 11 -8.34 -11.54 7.85
CA CYS A 11 -7.89 -11.12 9.18
C CYS A 11 -9.11 -11.14 10.13
N VAL A 12 -9.02 -11.92 11.20
CA VAL A 12 -10.00 -11.91 12.29
C VAL A 12 -9.27 -11.50 13.55
N ALA A 13 -9.71 -10.41 14.18
CA ALA A 13 -9.12 -9.98 15.43
C ALA A 13 -9.37 -11.01 16.54
N PRO A 14 -8.38 -11.30 17.41
CA PRO A 14 -8.56 -12.23 18.52
C PRO A 14 -9.76 -11.83 19.39
N GLY A 15 -10.69 -12.76 19.64
CA GLY A 15 -11.90 -12.51 20.43
C GLY A 15 -13.06 -11.85 19.67
N ASN A 16 -12.90 -11.46 18.42
CA ASN A 16 -13.97 -10.89 17.58
C ASN A 16 -14.54 -11.93 16.61
N ARG A 17 -15.86 -11.88 16.42
CA ARG A 17 -16.57 -12.69 15.39
C ARG A 17 -16.63 -11.96 14.04
N PHE A 18 -16.01 -10.78 13.91
CA PHE A 18 -16.09 -9.95 12.73
C PHE A 18 -14.79 -9.98 11.93
N LEU A 19 -14.94 -9.98 10.62
CA LEU A 19 -13.82 -9.84 9.69
C LEU A 19 -13.17 -8.46 9.87
N SER A 20 -11.92 -8.44 10.31
CA SER A 20 -11.16 -7.20 10.50
C SER A 20 -10.39 -6.76 9.26
N GLY A 21 -10.27 -7.64 8.25
CA GLY A 21 -9.61 -7.28 6.99
C GLY A 21 -9.64 -8.40 5.97
N LEU A 22 -9.51 -8.00 4.73
CA LEU A 22 -9.40 -8.85 3.55
C LEU A 22 -8.17 -8.41 2.75
N LEU A 23 -7.21 -9.29 2.55
CA LEU A 23 -6.01 -9.03 1.75
C LEU A 23 -6.01 -9.97 0.54
N LEU A 24 -5.71 -9.42 -0.63
CA LEU A 24 -5.77 -10.13 -1.89
C LEU A 24 -4.50 -9.91 -2.70
N SER A 25 -3.91 -10.99 -3.19
CA SER A 25 -2.92 -10.97 -4.26
C SER A 25 -3.36 -11.95 -5.34
N ILE A 26 -3.39 -11.50 -6.59
CA ILE A 26 -3.75 -12.35 -7.73
C ILE A 26 -2.58 -13.26 -8.10
N ALA A 27 -2.85 -14.54 -8.40
CA ALA A 27 -1.79 -15.52 -8.68
C ALA A 27 -0.85 -15.12 -9.83
N PRO A 28 -1.32 -14.52 -10.94
CA PRO A 28 -0.45 -13.99 -11.98
C PRO A 28 0.57 -12.99 -11.45
N ALA A 29 0.27 -12.24 -10.39
CA ALA A 29 1.19 -11.27 -9.80
C ALA A 29 2.48 -11.94 -9.32
N LYS A 30 2.43 -13.16 -8.77
CA LYS A 30 3.62 -13.89 -8.34
C LYS A 30 4.61 -14.15 -9.47
N ALA A 31 4.10 -14.42 -10.67
CA ALA A 31 4.94 -14.63 -11.85
C ALA A 31 5.38 -13.31 -12.49
N VAL A 32 4.55 -12.28 -12.45
CA VAL A 32 4.76 -11.00 -13.15
C VAL A 32 5.64 -10.04 -12.33
N VAL A 33 5.44 -9.96 -10.99
CA VAL A 33 6.13 -8.98 -10.13
C VAL A 33 7.65 -9.01 -10.27
N PRO A 34 8.35 -10.15 -10.38
CA PRO A 34 9.79 -10.17 -10.61
C PRO A 34 10.26 -9.54 -11.93
N HIS A 35 9.34 -9.34 -12.88
CA HIS A 35 9.61 -8.78 -14.21
C HIS A 35 9.10 -7.34 -14.37
N LEU A 36 8.52 -6.76 -13.32
CA LEU A 36 8.14 -5.35 -13.32
C LEU A 36 9.40 -4.46 -13.21
N GLN A 37 9.22 -3.18 -13.51
CA GLN A 37 10.24 -2.18 -13.15
C GLN A 37 10.46 -2.18 -11.65
N THR A 38 11.63 -1.72 -11.22
CA THR A 38 12.01 -1.69 -9.79
C THR A 38 11.32 -0.60 -8.98
N VAL A 39 10.29 0.03 -9.55
CA VAL A 39 9.52 1.11 -8.92
C VAL A 39 8.10 0.62 -8.66
N PHE A 40 7.69 0.75 -7.40
CA PHE A 40 6.35 0.44 -6.92
C PHE A 40 5.74 1.67 -6.28
N GLN A 41 4.42 1.76 -6.28
CA GLN A 41 3.67 2.79 -5.59
C GLN A 41 2.69 2.15 -4.61
N ALA A 42 2.63 2.67 -3.40
CA ALA A 42 1.65 2.26 -2.41
C ALA A 42 0.85 3.46 -1.92
N ASP A 43 -0.44 3.23 -1.75
CA ASP A 43 -1.39 4.26 -1.34
C ASP A 43 -2.52 3.63 -0.54
N ALA A 44 -3.19 4.46 0.27
CA ALA A 44 -4.39 4.05 0.98
C ALA A 44 -5.50 5.10 0.83
N ALA A 45 -6.74 4.63 0.90
CA ALA A 45 -7.92 5.48 0.79
C ALA A 45 -9.00 5.06 1.78
N HIS A 46 -9.58 6.02 2.49
CA HIS A 46 -10.74 5.77 3.33
C HIS A 46 -11.95 5.43 2.48
N MET A 47 -12.68 4.38 2.85
CA MET A 47 -13.90 3.99 2.17
C MET A 47 -15.09 4.76 2.74
N ASN A 48 -16.00 5.20 1.87
CA ASN A 48 -17.17 5.99 2.26
C ASN A 48 -18.23 5.19 3.04
N PHE A 49 -18.08 3.88 3.17
CA PHE A 49 -18.96 3.03 3.95
C PHE A 49 -18.20 2.35 5.08
N GLY A 50 -18.68 2.48 6.31
CA GLY A 50 -18.05 1.91 7.49
C GLY A 50 -16.67 2.52 7.80
N LYS A 51 -15.98 1.91 8.75
CA LYS A 51 -14.62 2.30 9.15
C LYS A 51 -13.60 1.38 8.47
N TYR A 52 -13.51 1.43 7.14
CA TYR A 52 -12.57 0.62 6.38
C TYR A 52 -11.61 1.51 5.61
N THR A 53 -10.37 1.04 5.51
CA THR A 53 -9.33 1.65 4.67
C THR A 53 -8.92 0.64 3.60
N LEU A 54 -8.87 1.11 2.36
CA LEU A 54 -8.37 0.39 1.20
C LEU A 54 -6.88 0.65 1.09
N TYR A 55 -6.08 -0.41 1.10
CA TYR A 55 -4.63 -0.40 0.88
C TYR A 55 -4.31 -0.98 -0.49
N SER A 56 -3.37 -0.42 -1.20
CA SER A 56 -2.99 -0.90 -2.52
C SER A 56 -1.49 -0.75 -2.77
N CYS A 57 -0.95 -1.68 -3.56
CA CYS A 57 0.41 -1.60 -4.08
C CYS A 57 0.39 -1.93 -5.56
N TYR A 58 0.98 -1.05 -6.36
CA TYR A 58 1.12 -1.18 -7.81
C TYR A 58 2.59 -1.20 -8.18
N GLY A 59 2.94 -2.04 -9.14
CA GLY A 59 4.21 -1.99 -9.84
C GLY A 59 4.01 -1.42 -11.25
N ILE A 60 5.11 -1.13 -11.94
CA ILE A 60 5.09 -0.56 -13.29
C ILE A 60 5.61 -1.61 -14.28
N THR A 61 4.83 -1.88 -15.32
CA THR A 61 5.25 -2.76 -16.42
C THR A 61 6.29 -2.08 -17.33
N ALA A 62 6.97 -2.85 -18.18
CA ALA A 62 7.89 -2.31 -19.16
C ALA A 62 7.25 -1.26 -20.09
N ASN A 63 5.94 -1.36 -20.34
CA ASN A 63 5.18 -0.42 -21.16
C ASN A 63 4.61 0.75 -20.33
N CYS A 64 5.15 1.00 -19.14
CA CYS A 64 4.71 2.09 -18.22
C CYS A 64 3.24 2.00 -17.77
N ASN A 65 2.63 0.81 -17.81
CA ASN A 65 1.29 0.60 -17.26
C ASN A 65 1.35 0.18 -15.79
N ALA A 66 0.37 0.62 -15.00
CA ALA A 66 0.22 0.16 -13.63
C ALA A 66 -0.25 -1.29 -13.58
N PHE A 67 0.38 -2.10 -12.71
CA PHE A 67 0.03 -3.48 -12.45
C PHE A 67 -0.25 -3.65 -10.97
N LEU A 68 -1.46 -4.12 -10.62
CA LEU A 68 -1.86 -4.35 -9.24
C LEU A 68 -1.09 -5.55 -8.66
N VAL A 69 -0.30 -5.31 -7.63
CA VAL A 69 0.50 -6.33 -6.93
C VAL A 69 -0.28 -6.92 -5.77
N ALA A 70 -0.82 -6.05 -4.93
CA ALA A 70 -1.61 -6.43 -3.77
C ALA A 70 -2.66 -5.36 -3.46
N ILE A 71 -3.79 -5.78 -2.91
CA ILE A 71 -4.86 -4.92 -2.44
C ILE A 71 -5.36 -5.45 -1.10
N GLY A 72 -5.78 -4.55 -0.21
CA GLY A 72 -6.33 -4.91 1.09
C GLY A 72 -7.43 -3.97 1.52
N ILE A 73 -8.45 -4.50 2.18
CA ILE A 73 -9.49 -3.74 2.87
C ILE A 73 -9.36 -4.09 4.35
N ILE A 74 -9.01 -3.14 5.19
CA ILE A 74 -8.76 -3.37 6.62
C ILE A 74 -9.68 -2.45 7.43
N PHE A 75 -10.28 -2.99 8.47
CA PHE A 75 -11.13 -2.21 9.38
C PHE A 75 -10.27 -1.26 10.23
N GLY A 76 -10.66 -0.01 10.26
CA GLY A 76 -9.97 1.05 10.99
C GLY A 76 -9.53 2.21 10.09
N ASN A 77 -8.89 3.18 10.71
CA ASN A 77 -8.25 4.28 10.00
C ASN A 77 -6.93 3.79 9.38
N GLU A 78 -6.41 4.58 8.47
CA GLU A 78 -5.05 4.37 7.96
C GLU A 78 -4.04 4.62 9.09
N ASP A 79 -3.39 3.56 9.53
CA ASP A 79 -2.39 3.58 10.59
C ASP A 79 -1.26 2.59 10.33
N LYS A 80 -0.25 2.63 11.19
CA LYS A 80 0.88 1.71 11.14
C LYS A 80 0.46 0.25 11.20
N HIS A 81 -0.56 -0.09 12.00
CA HIS A 81 -1.00 -1.48 12.16
C HIS A 81 -1.60 -2.02 10.85
N GLY A 82 -2.44 -1.24 10.18
CA GLY A 82 -2.99 -1.60 8.88
C GLY A 82 -1.90 -1.79 7.82
N TRP A 83 -0.93 -0.88 7.77
CA TRP A 83 0.23 -1.02 6.89
C TRP A 83 1.11 -2.22 7.24
N ASP A 84 1.31 -2.55 8.52
CA ASP A 84 2.05 -3.74 8.94
C ASP A 84 1.40 -5.04 8.45
N LEU A 85 0.08 -5.15 8.55
CA LEU A 85 -0.67 -6.29 8.03
C LEU A 85 -0.54 -6.39 6.51
N PHE A 86 -0.70 -5.27 5.81
CA PHE A 86 -0.60 -5.20 4.35
C PHE A 86 0.79 -5.59 3.85
N TRP A 87 1.87 -5.01 4.41
CA TRP A 87 3.24 -5.30 3.99
C TRP A 87 3.69 -6.71 4.34
N LYS A 88 3.29 -7.26 5.50
CA LYS A 88 3.55 -8.67 5.84
C LYS A 88 2.91 -9.62 4.83
N PHE A 89 1.67 -9.32 4.43
CA PHE A 89 1.00 -10.08 3.39
C PHE A 89 1.70 -9.94 2.03
N ALA A 90 1.99 -8.71 1.59
CA ALA A 90 2.66 -8.45 0.33
C ALA A 90 4.04 -9.14 0.27
N LEU A 91 4.85 -9.04 1.32
CA LEU A 91 6.16 -9.69 1.41
C LEU A 91 6.06 -11.22 1.36
N LYS A 92 5.06 -11.81 2.02
CA LYS A 92 4.84 -13.26 2.00
C LYS A 92 4.61 -13.79 0.57
N HIS A 93 3.88 -13.04 -0.25
CA HIS A 93 3.54 -13.43 -1.61
C HIS A 93 4.54 -12.94 -2.66
N HIS A 94 5.24 -11.84 -2.38
CA HIS A 94 6.22 -11.18 -3.25
C HIS A 94 7.53 -10.86 -2.50
N PRO A 95 8.35 -11.87 -2.16
CA PRO A 95 9.59 -11.66 -1.38
C PRO A 95 10.58 -10.69 -2.05
N CYS A 96 10.52 -10.54 -3.37
CA CYS A 96 11.36 -9.62 -4.13
C CYS A 96 11.13 -8.13 -3.77
N LEU A 97 10.01 -7.78 -3.12
CA LEU A 97 9.77 -6.42 -2.66
C LEU A 97 10.77 -5.95 -1.59
N ASN A 98 11.41 -6.87 -0.86
CA ASN A 98 12.45 -6.53 0.12
C ASN A 98 13.86 -6.67 -0.49
N ASP A 99 14.13 -5.92 -1.53
CA ASP A 99 15.43 -5.87 -2.22
C ASP A 99 15.89 -4.41 -2.33
N HIS A 100 17.20 -4.16 -2.21
CA HIS A 100 17.82 -2.83 -2.26
C HIS A 100 17.64 -2.12 -3.62
N ARG A 101 17.27 -2.85 -4.66
CA ARG A 101 16.95 -2.30 -5.99
C ARG A 101 15.52 -1.80 -6.09
N ILE A 102 14.66 -2.17 -5.14
CA ILE A 102 13.24 -1.80 -5.16
C ILE A 102 13.06 -0.43 -4.53
N THR A 103 12.39 0.43 -5.25
CA THR A 103 11.92 1.73 -4.79
C THR A 103 10.41 1.68 -4.57
N ILE A 104 9.94 2.08 -3.39
CA ILE A 104 8.52 2.17 -3.07
C ILE A 104 8.18 3.64 -2.85
N ILE A 105 7.29 4.16 -3.69
CA ILE A 105 6.79 5.55 -3.60
C ILE A 105 5.53 5.54 -2.74
N THR A 106 5.52 6.34 -1.68
CA THR A 106 4.41 6.47 -0.73
C THR A 106 4.04 7.93 -0.54
N ASP A 107 2.91 8.19 0.11
CA ASP A 107 2.66 9.51 0.67
C ASP A 107 3.55 9.76 1.91
N GLN A 108 3.41 10.93 2.55
CA GLN A 108 4.21 11.30 3.73
C GLN A 108 3.58 10.87 5.06
N GLN A 109 2.63 9.95 5.05
CA GLN A 109 2.02 9.49 6.30
C GLN A 109 3.02 8.68 7.14
N LYS A 110 3.10 9.00 8.43
CA LYS A 110 4.06 8.35 9.36
C LYS A 110 3.86 6.83 9.43
N GLY A 111 2.62 6.38 9.46
CA GLY A 111 2.29 4.95 9.59
C GLY A 111 2.86 4.09 8.48
N ILE A 112 2.78 4.53 7.22
CA ILE A 112 3.32 3.78 6.07
C ILE A 112 4.85 3.73 6.11
N THR A 113 5.51 4.86 6.38
CA THR A 113 6.99 4.95 6.41
C THR A 113 7.57 4.05 7.50
N GLU A 114 7.03 4.11 8.72
CA GLU A 114 7.48 3.29 9.85
C GLU A 114 7.28 1.79 9.59
N SER A 115 6.12 1.43 9.03
CA SER A 115 5.81 0.05 8.68
C SER A 115 6.74 -0.48 7.59
N LEU A 116 6.98 0.32 6.56
CA LEU A 116 7.87 -0.03 5.45
C LEU A 116 9.30 -0.28 5.93
N GLN A 117 9.85 0.61 6.76
CA GLN A 117 11.18 0.44 7.37
C GLN A 117 11.28 -0.80 8.24
N GLY A 118 10.21 -1.16 8.94
CA GLY A 118 10.18 -2.35 9.81
C GLY A 118 10.05 -3.68 9.07
N ILE A 119 9.34 -3.71 7.93
CA ILE A 119 8.97 -4.96 7.24
C ILE A 119 9.77 -5.16 5.96
N LEU A 120 10.06 -4.09 5.23
CA LEU A 120 10.83 -4.09 3.98
C LEU A 120 12.11 -3.24 4.12
N PRO A 121 13.01 -3.54 5.10
CA PRO A 121 14.13 -2.66 5.42
C PRO A 121 15.18 -2.52 4.31
N LYS A 122 15.16 -3.37 3.29
CA LYS A 122 16.07 -3.28 2.14
C LYS A 122 15.50 -2.39 1.03
N ALA A 123 14.17 -2.25 0.93
CA ALA A 123 13.57 -1.41 -0.08
C ALA A 123 13.80 0.08 0.23
N VAL A 124 13.99 0.86 -0.82
CA VAL A 124 14.17 2.32 -0.71
C VAL A 124 12.80 3.00 -0.74
N ASN A 125 12.53 3.87 0.22
CA ASN A 125 11.28 4.64 0.25
C ASN A 125 11.51 6.06 -0.29
N PHE A 126 10.65 6.48 -1.23
CA PHE A 126 10.54 7.86 -1.70
C PHE A 126 9.11 8.37 -1.52
N PHE A 127 8.98 9.69 -1.36
CA PHE A 127 7.67 10.32 -1.22
C PHE A 127 7.08 10.72 -2.55
N CYS A 128 5.76 10.54 -2.67
CA CYS A 128 4.99 10.90 -3.85
C CYS A 128 4.96 12.43 -4.02
N SER A 129 5.50 12.93 -5.13
CA SER A 129 5.52 14.37 -5.43
C SER A 129 4.13 14.97 -5.60
N PHE A 130 3.15 14.17 -6.04
CA PHE A 130 1.75 14.60 -6.14
C PHE A 130 1.15 14.90 -4.76
N HIS A 131 1.28 13.98 -3.79
CA HIS A 131 0.79 14.17 -2.43
C HIS A 131 1.55 15.32 -1.73
N TRP A 132 2.86 15.41 -1.93
CA TRP A 132 3.66 16.52 -1.41
C TRP A 132 3.15 17.88 -1.93
N ARG A 133 2.89 17.99 -3.24
CA ARG A 133 2.30 19.19 -3.83
C ARG A 133 0.93 19.52 -3.25
N GLN A 134 0.05 18.52 -3.07
CA GLN A 134 -1.28 18.70 -2.48
C GLN A 134 -1.19 19.24 -1.05
N ASN A 135 -0.29 18.68 -0.25
CA ASN A 135 -0.07 19.13 1.13
C ASN A 135 0.39 20.59 1.19
N ILE A 136 1.32 20.99 0.32
CA ILE A 136 1.77 22.40 0.21
C ILE A 136 0.59 23.32 -0.17
N LEU A 137 -0.20 22.93 -1.18
CA LEU A 137 -1.33 23.75 -1.62
C LEU A 137 -2.40 23.89 -0.53
N GLN A 138 -2.64 22.86 0.27
CA GLN A 138 -3.56 22.93 1.42
C GLN A 138 -3.00 23.88 2.49
N TYR A 139 -1.71 23.79 2.80
CA TYR A 139 -1.05 24.68 3.76
C TYR A 139 -1.13 26.15 3.33
N ILE A 140 -0.84 26.45 2.06
CA ILE A 140 -0.92 27.81 1.52
C ILE A 140 -2.37 28.35 1.56
N LYS A 141 -3.37 27.51 1.27
CA LYS A 141 -4.78 27.92 1.32
C LYS A 141 -5.28 28.13 2.74
N GLY A 142 -4.83 27.31 3.71
CA GLY A 142 -5.17 27.45 5.13
C GLY A 142 -4.54 28.68 5.78
N GLY A 143 -3.34 29.08 5.37
CA GLY A 143 -2.65 30.26 5.89
C GLY A 143 -3.19 31.61 5.40
N LYS A 144 -4.15 31.64 4.46
CA LYS A 144 -4.79 32.89 3.99
C LYS A 144 -5.95 33.38 4.86
N SER A 145 -6.38 32.63 5.87
CA SER A 145 -7.51 33.02 6.74
C SER A 145 -7.11 33.93 7.93
N ASP A 146 -5.81 34.13 8.19
CA ASP A 146 -5.36 34.91 9.36
C ASP A 146 -4.92 36.36 9.05
N TYR A 147 -5.15 36.82 7.81
CA TYR A 147 -4.85 38.21 7.42
C TYR A 147 -6.06 38.91 6.80
N SER A 148 -7.21 38.88 7.47
CA SER A 148 -8.33 39.76 7.13
C SER A 148 -8.87 40.47 8.37
#